data_7d393e6ae3c6ac037116038e63643e69
#
_entry.id   7d393e6ae3c6ac037116038e63643e69
#
_cell.length_a   1.000
_cell.length_b   1.000
_cell.length_c   1.000
_cell.angle_alpha   90.00
_cell.angle_beta   90.00
_cell.angle_gamma   90.00
#
_symmetry.space_group_name_H-M   'P 1'
#
loop_
_entity.id
_entity.type
_entity.pdbx_description
1 polymer ?
#
loop_
_entity_poly.entity_id
_entity_poly.type
_entity_poly.pdbx_seq_one_letter_code
_entity_poly.pdbx_strand_id
1 'polypeptide(L)'
;MKKDIKHIFWMLLCLFTIVACSDENHEMLITGPEIPELDHEPSIEELVEGINNYPTKFKGDKQGKIWYKAAAGDDLYGYEGDVYVHIGINDWMYVPTEWGVNEDKYKAEKVADNIWCFTLAPTVREWFGAENAANIQNVCILFRNDEALTDEKKTSDFFITVTGDKTFTPAPVEIAACPVEEAGIHPSADGTSVTFALYDLDTDNNYKDYACLIGDFNDWELSTEYQMKRDNDKHFWWYTVTGIDPAKEYGFQYYMGSEKDGNVRIGD
;
A
#
# COMPACT_ATOMS: atom_id res chain seq x y z
N MET A 1 25.80 50.76 -63.64
CA MET A 1 24.48 50.64 -62.99
C MET A 1 24.43 49.36 -62.29
N LYS A 2 24.63 49.40 -60.97
CA LYS A 2 24.63 48.23 -60.04
C LYS A 2 23.41 48.36 -59.17
N LYS A 3 22.56 47.33 -59.16
CA LYS A 3 21.49 47.20 -58.20
C LYS A 3 21.96 46.27 -57.04
N ASP A 4 22.03 46.81 -55.88
CA ASP A 4 22.32 46.05 -54.64
C ASP A 4 21.02 45.37 -54.18
N ILE A 5 21.08 44.06 -54.07
CA ILE A 5 20.04 43.25 -53.41
C ILE A 5 20.50 42.96 -52.01
N LYS A 6 19.89 43.64 -51.04
CA LYS A 6 20.12 43.39 -49.63
C LYS A 6 19.33 42.15 -49.21
N HIS A 7 20.05 41.08 -48.93
CA HIS A 7 19.47 39.92 -48.25
C HIS A 7 19.32 40.27 -46.75
N ILE A 8 18.08 40.38 -46.33
CA ILE A 8 17.75 40.46 -44.90
C ILE A 8 17.80 39.03 -44.37
N PHE A 9 18.88 38.73 -43.67
CA PHE A 9 19.01 37.49 -42.91
C PHE A 9 18.25 37.64 -41.60
N TRP A 10 17.10 37.01 -41.50
CA TRP A 10 16.35 36.93 -40.27
C TRP A 10 17.00 35.88 -39.38
N MET A 11 17.83 36.35 -38.43
CA MET A 11 18.44 35.51 -37.43
C MET A 11 17.37 35.23 -36.36
N LEU A 12 16.76 34.04 -36.45
CA LEU A 12 15.86 33.54 -35.42
C LEU A 12 16.72 33.15 -34.22
N LEU A 13 16.82 34.07 -33.27
CA LEU A 13 17.49 33.81 -31.97
C LEU A 13 16.59 32.87 -31.14
N CYS A 14 16.83 31.56 -31.25
CA CYS A 14 16.27 30.60 -30.32
C CYS A 14 16.92 30.83 -28.96
N LEU A 15 16.23 31.57 -28.09
CA LEU A 15 16.54 31.58 -26.67
C LEU A 15 16.23 30.16 -26.13
N PHE A 16 17.27 29.35 -26.00
CA PHE A 16 17.21 28.19 -25.11
C PHE A 16 17.21 28.70 -23.68
N THR A 17 16.05 28.87 -23.10
CA THR A 17 15.93 28.91 -21.67
C THR A 17 16.24 27.51 -21.16
N ILE A 18 17.40 27.33 -20.59
CA ILE A 18 17.72 26.15 -19.78
C ILE A 18 16.84 26.29 -18.54
N VAL A 19 15.67 25.63 -18.56
CA VAL A 19 14.94 25.36 -17.35
C VAL A 19 15.75 24.28 -16.63
N ALA A 20 16.42 24.70 -15.57
CA ALA A 20 16.97 23.76 -14.60
C ALA A 20 15.79 22.90 -14.14
N CYS A 21 15.80 21.62 -14.48
CA CYS A 21 14.97 20.64 -13.81
C CYS A 21 15.45 20.60 -12.37
N SER A 22 14.72 21.25 -11.48
CA SER A 22 14.68 20.81 -10.11
C SER A 22 14.05 19.42 -10.12
N ASP A 23 14.71 18.47 -9.50
CA ASP A 23 14.17 17.13 -9.23
C ASP A 23 13.00 17.27 -8.23
N GLU A 24 11.87 17.76 -8.71
CA GLU A 24 10.60 17.50 -8.11
C GLU A 24 10.15 16.17 -8.72
N ASN A 25 10.13 15.13 -7.90
CA ASN A 25 9.40 13.90 -8.18
C ASN A 25 7.94 14.25 -8.39
N HIS A 26 7.61 14.66 -9.60
CA HIS A 26 6.26 14.59 -10.10
C HIS A 26 5.99 13.09 -10.31
N GLU A 27 5.43 12.43 -9.29
CA GLU A 27 4.54 11.34 -9.56
C GLU A 27 3.58 11.85 -10.64
N MET A 28 3.77 11.37 -11.86
CA MET A 28 2.73 11.50 -12.88
C MET A 28 1.55 10.67 -12.35
N LEU A 29 0.69 11.32 -11.59
CA LEU A 29 -0.68 10.88 -11.44
C LEU A 29 -1.22 10.81 -12.89
N ILE A 30 -1.18 9.59 -13.45
CA ILE A 30 -1.99 9.28 -14.61
C ILE A 30 -3.42 9.35 -14.08
N THR A 31 -3.98 10.55 -14.07
CA THR A 31 -5.40 10.71 -13.92
C THR A 31 -6.00 10.17 -15.21
N GLY A 32 -6.26 8.87 -15.23
CA GLY A 32 -7.22 8.31 -16.17
C GLY A 32 -8.52 9.11 -16.04
N PRO A 33 -9.41 9.06 -17.02
CA PRO A 33 -10.70 9.73 -16.92
C PRO A 33 -11.32 9.36 -15.56
N GLU A 34 -11.70 10.37 -14.78
CA GLU A 34 -12.40 10.12 -13.51
C GLU A 34 -13.63 9.29 -13.82
N ILE A 35 -13.61 8.03 -13.37
CA ILE A 35 -14.79 7.17 -13.44
C ILE A 35 -15.83 7.82 -12.54
N PRO A 36 -17.02 8.18 -13.04
CA PRO A 36 -18.06 8.77 -12.22
C PRO A 36 -18.33 7.89 -11.00
N GLU A 37 -18.40 8.48 -9.83
CA GLU A 37 -18.72 7.76 -8.60
C GLU A 37 -20.17 7.25 -8.71
N LEU A 38 -20.33 5.92 -8.86
CA LEU A 38 -21.62 5.29 -8.91
C LEU A 38 -22.22 5.27 -7.49
N ASP A 39 -23.45 5.70 -7.35
CA ASP A 39 -24.22 5.71 -6.11
C ASP A 39 -24.89 4.36 -5.80
N HIS A 40 -24.82 3.40 -6.72
CA HIS A 40 -25.37 2.05 -6.63
C HIS A 40 -24.41 1.02 -7.22
N GLU A 41 -24.63 -0.24 -6.85
CA GLU A 41 -23.91 -1.36 -7.46
C GLU A 41 -24.30 -1.49 -8.94
N PRO A 42 -23.32 -1.52 -9.88
CA PRO A 42 -23.62 -1.54 -11.30
C PRO A 42 -24.29 -2.86 -11.71
N SER A 43 -25.27 -2.77 -12.59
CA SER A 43 -25.79 -3.90 -13.33
C SER A 43 -24.78 -4.37 -14.40
N ILE A 44 -24.96 -5.57 -14.94
CA ILE A 44 -24.05 -6.12 -15.96
C ILE A 44 -23.98 -5.23 -17.22
N GLU A 45 -25.10 -4.60 -17.58
CA GLU A 45 -25.21 -3.70 -18.73
C GLU A 45 -24.43 -2.39 -18.56
N GLU A 46 -24.27 -1.95 -17.31
CA GLU A 46 -23.54 -0.72 -16.97
C GLU A 46 -22.03 -0.94 -16.90
N LEU A 47 -21.56 -2.20 -16.83
CA LEU A 47 -20.13 -2.49 -16.80
C LEU A 47 -19.45 -2.10 -18.11
N VAL A 48 -18.32 -1.40 -17.99
CA VAL A 48 -17.43 -1.09 -19.11
C VAL A 48 -16.32 -2.15 -19.24
N GLU A 49 -15.71 -2.26 -20.43
CA GLU A 49 -14.56 -3.14 -20.62
C GLU A 49 -13.41 -2.80 -19.67
N GLY A 50 -12.74 -3.81 -19.16
CA GLY A 50 -11.71 -3.72 -18.14
C GLY A 50 -12.27 -3.90 -16.72
N ILE A 51 -11.64 -3.24 -15.75
CA ILE A 51 -12.04 -3.32 -14.32
C ILE A 51 -13.15 -2.33 -14.00
N ASN A 52 -14.12 -2.82 -13.27
CA ASN A 52 -15.19 -2.06 -12.63
C ASN A 52 -15.21 -2.45 -11.16
N ASN A 53 -15.48 -1.53 -10.28
CA ASN A 53 -15.59 -1.83 -8.85
C ASN A 53 -16.64 -1.00 -8.16
N TYR A 54 -17.19 -1.56 -7.08
CA TYR A 54 -18.17 -0.90 -6.24
C TYR A 54 -17.90 -1.16 -4.75
N PRO A 55 -17.93 -0.11 -3.93
CA PRO A 55 -17.98 1.30 -4.32
C PRO A 55 -16.75 1.71 -5.15
N THR A 56 -16.82 2.83 -5.87
CA THR A 56 -15.72 3.32 -6.75
C THR A 56 -14.40 3.51 -5.99
N LYS A 57 -14.47 3.95 -4.75
CA LYS A 57 -13.35 3.93 -3.81
C LYS A 57 -13.74 3.00 -2.67
N PHE A 58 -12.95 1.99 -2.44
CA PHE A 58 -13.21 1.05 -1.35
C PHE A 58 -13.06 1.73 0.02
N LYS A 59 -13.70 1.13 1.01
CA LYS A 59 -13.49 1.41 2.43
C LYS A 59 -13.07 0.13 3.11
N GLY A 60 -12.06 0.23 3.99
CA GLY A 60 -11.53 -0.94 4.69
C GLY A 60 -12.60 -1.71 5.48
N ASP A 61 -13.54 -0.99 6.09
CA ASP A 61 -14.63 -1.50 6.93
C ASP A 61 -15.91 -1.87 6.17
N LYS A 62 -15.89 -1.89 4.85
CA LYS A 62 -17.02 -2.24 4.00
C LYS A 62 -16.66 -3.35 3.02
N GLN A 63 -17.69 -4.01 2.52
CA GLN A 63 -17.59 -4.95 1.42
C GLN A 63 -17.14 -4.23 0.14
N GLY A 64 -16.30 -4.90 -0.66
CA GLY A 64 -15.91 -4.44 -1.99
C GLY A 64 -16.26 -5.49 -3.04
N LYS A 65 -16.73 -5.06 -4.21
CA LYS A 65 -16.94 -5.91 -5.37
C LYS A 65 -16.12 -5.41 -6.56
N ILE A 66 -15.59 -6.35 -7.32
CA ILE A 66 -14.72 -6.07 -8.47
C ILE A 66 -15.20 -6.92 -9.62
N TRP A 67 -15.51 -6.31 -10.75
CA TRP A 67 -15.81 -7.01 -11.98
C TRP A 67 -14.70 -6.79 -12.99
N TYR A 68 -14.40 -7.85 -13.71
CA TYR A 68 -13.59 -7.78 -14.91
C TYR A 68 -14.46 -8.15 -16.10
N LYS A 69 -14.60 -7.23 -17.06
CA LYS A 69 -15.27 -7.44 -18.35
C LYS A 69 -14.21 -7.46 -19.44
N ALA A 70 -13.94 -8.64 -19.97
CA ALA A 70 -12.92 -8.80 -20.98
C ALA A 70 -13.34 -8.16 -22.31
N ALA A 71 -12.45 -7.33 -22.86
CA ALA A 71 -12.59 -6.81 -24.22
C ALA A 71 -12.17 -7.85 -25.27
N ALA A 72 -12.66 -7.71 -26.49
CA ALA A 72 -12.20 -8.55 -27.59
C ALA A 72 -10.71 -8.36 -27.82
N GLY A 73 -9.92 -9.40 -27.64
CA GLY A 73 -8.47 -9.38 -27.72
C GLY A 73 -7.72 -9.50 -26.40
N ASP A 74 -8.42 -9.39 -25.28
CA ASP A 74 -7.86 -9.71 -23.98
C ASP A 74 -7.61 -11.21 -23.83
N ASP A 75 -6.60 -11.62 -23.07
CA ASP A 75 -6.21 -13.02 -22.90
C ASP A 75 -7.33 -13.91 -22.35
N LEU A 76 -8.21 -13.34 -21.52
CA LEU A 76 -9.34 -14.04 -20.94
C LEU A 76 -10.64 -13.94 -21.78
N TYR A 77 -10.62 -13.23 -22.91
CA TYR A 77 -11.79 -13.15 -23.76
C TYR A 77 -12.15 -14.53 -24.36
N GLY A 78 -13.38 -14.97 -24.17
CA GLY A 78 -13.84 -16.30 -24.61
C GLY A 78 -13.29 -17.46 -23.77
N TYR A 79 -12.67 -17.18 -22.61
CA TYR A 79 -12.18 -18.23 -21.74
C TYR A 79 -13.35 -18.94 -21.04
N GLU A 80 -13.38 -20.28 -21.13
CA GLU A 80 -14.46 -21.10 -20.60
C GLU A 80 -14.10 -21.82 -19.29
N GLY A 81 -12.81 -21.83 -18.90
CA GLY A 81 -12.33 -22.39 -17.64
C GLY A 81 -12.58 -21.48 -16.44
N ASP A 82 -12.10 -21.92 -15.30
CA ASP A 82 -12.19 -21.16 -14.06
C ASP A 82 -11.23 -19.97 -14.05
N VAL A 83 -11.69 -18.85 -13.55
CA VAL A 83 -10.89 -17.64 -13.38
C VAL A 83 -10.69 -17.36 -11.91
N TYR A 84 -9.46 -17.07 -11.55
CA TYR A 84 -9.03 -16.74 -10.20
C TYR A 84 -8.44 -15.35 -10.16
N VAL A 85 -8.42 -14.77 -8.98
CA VAL A 85 -7.67 -13.52 -8.75
C VAL A 85 -6.33 -13.81 -8.09
N HIS A 86 -5.32 -13.04 -8.48
CA HIS A 86 -4.15 -12.80 -7.65
C HIS A 86 -4.34 -11.41 -7.06
N ILE A 87 -4.31 -11.31 -5.73
CA ILE A 87 -4.79 -10.11 -5.05
C ILE A 87 -3.92 -9.80 -3.84
N GLY A 88 -3.69 -8.51 -3.60
CA GLY A 88 -2.89 -7.99 -2.51
C GLY A 88 -3.36 -6.61 -2.07
N ILE A 89 -2.62 -6.01 -1.16
CA ILE A 89 -2.83 -4.63 -0.69
C ILE A 89 -1.51 -3.86 -0.68
N ASN A 90 -1.62 -2.53 -0.67
CA ASN A 90 -0.51 -1.61 -0.49
C ASN A 90 0.62 -1.87 -1.50
N ASP A 91 0.31 -1.76 -2.80
CA ASP A 91 1.25 -1.96 -3.90
C ASP A 91 1.97 -3.32 -3.86
N TRP A 92 1.19 -4.39 -3.61
CA TRP A 92 1.66 -5.77 -3.48
C TRP A 92 2.56 -6.03 -2.26
N MET A 93 2.63 -5.12 -1.28
CA MET A 93 3.42 -5.34 -0.05
C MET A 93 2.91 -6.51 0.79
N TYR A 94 1.62 -6.82 0.71
CA TYR A 94 1.03 -8.01 1.30
C TYR A 94 0.16 -8.73 0.29
N VAL A 95 0.47 -9.98 0.03
CA VAL A 95 -0.23 -10.89 -0.88
C VAL A 95 -0.56 -12.17 -0.11
N PRO A 96 -1.83 -12.50 0.12
CA PRO A 96 -2.22 -13.62 0.99
C PRO A 96 -2.03 -15.00 0.35
N THR A 97 -1.64 -15.08 -0.92
CA THR A 97 -1.47 -16.36 -1.64
C THR A 97 -0.32 -16.29 -2.64
N GLU A 98 0.28 -17.42 -2.92
CA GLU A 98 1.31 -17.55 -3.96
C GLU A 98 0.69 -17.54 -5.36
N TRP A 99 1.53 -17.29 -6.37
CA TRP A 99 1.13 -17.32 -7.76
C TRP A 99 0.66 -18.71 -8.19
N GLY A 100 -0.46 -18.76 -8.92
CA GLY A 100 -0.99 -19.99 -9.50
C GLY A 100 -1.79 -20.88 -8.55
N VAL A 101 -2.00 -20.46 -7.30
CA VAL A 101 -2.84 -21.19 -6.33
C VAL A 101 -4.32 -21.06 -6.69
N ASN A 102 -5.01 -22.18 -6.91
CA ASN A 102 -6.42 -22.29 -7.30
C ASN A 102 -7.29 -22.73 -6.12
N GLU A 103 -7.37 -21.89 -5.08
CA GLU A 103 -8.30 -22.13 -3.97
C GLU A 103 -9.62 -21.41 -4.20
N ASP A 104 -10.73 -21.99 -3.70
CA ASP A 104 -12.08 -21.42 -3.85
C ASP A 104 -12.17 -19.98 -3.32
N LYS A 105 -11.38 -19.63 -2.30
CA LYS A 105 -11.32 -18.27 -1.74
C LYS A 105 -10.94 -17.22 -2.79
N TYR A 106 -10.15 -17.59 -3.79
CA TYR A 106 -9.63 -16.69 -4.82
C TYR A 106 -10.34 -16.84 -6.16
N LYS A 107 -11.35 -17.70 -6.22
CA LYS A 107 -12.12 -17.95 -7.46
C LYS A 107 -13.08 -16.79 -7.73
N ALA A 108 -13.01 -16.25 -8.94
CA ALA A 108 -13.97 -15.26 -9.40
C ALA A 108 -15.22 -15.95 -9.96
N GLU A 109 -16.38 -15.39 -9.65
CA GLU A 109 -17.66 -15.88 -10.17
C GLU A 109 -17.87 -15.40 -11.61
N LYS A 110 -18.12 -16.32 -12.55
CA LYS A 110 -18.54 -15.96 -13.92
C LYS A 110 -20.01 -15.53 -13.88
N VAL A 111 -20.26 -14.21 -13.98
CA VAL A 111 -21.61 -13.64 -13.89
C VAL A 111 -22.27 -13.43 -15.25
N ALA A 112 -21.49 -13.40 -16.33
CA ALA A 112 -21.96 -13.40 -17.72
C ALA A 112 -20.80 -13.81 -18.65
N ASP A 113 -21.07 -13.91 -19.96
CA ASP A 113 -20.03 -14.16 -20.96
C ASP A 113 -18.97 -13.07 -20.91
N ASN A 114 -17.69 -13.48 -20.73
CA ASN A 114 -16.55 -12.59 -20.60
C ASN A 114 -16.60 -11.64 -19.40
N ILE A 115 -17.42 -11.94 -18.38
CA ILE A 115 -17.54 -11.10 -17.18
C ILE A 115 -17.43 -11.96 -15.92
N TRP A 116 -16.46 -11.62 -15.09
CA TRP A 116 -16.24 -12.24 -13.78
C TRP A 116 -16.36 -11.22 -12.67
N CYS A 117 -16.89 -11.66 -11.52
CA CYS A 117 -17.03 -10.86 -10.30
C CYS A 117 -16.22 -11.48 -9.18
N PHE A 118 -15.52 -10.65 -8.42
CA PHE A 118 -14.85 -11.05 -7.20
C PHE A 118 -15.30 -10.16 -6.03
N THR A 119 -15.61 -10.80 -4.89
CA THR A 119 -16.17 -10.10 -3.73
C THR A 119 -15.25 -10.20 -2.53
N LEU A 120 -14.91 -9.06 -1.96
CA LEU A 120 -14.20 -8.91 -0.69
C LEU A 120 -15.24 -8.77 0.44
N ALA A 121 -15.58 -9.87 1.10
CA ALA A 121 -16.60 -9.92 2.13
C ALA A 121 -16.08 -10.63 3.41
N PRO A 122 -16.60 -10.28 4.61
CA PRO A 122 -17.65 -9.29 4.88
C PRO A 122 -17.18 -7.84 4.70
N THR A 123 -15.88 -7.57 4.87
CA THR A 123 -15.23 -6.28 4.61
C THR A 123 -13.91 -6.50 3.88
N VAL A 124 -13.37 -5.45 3.24
CA VAL A 124 -12.04 -5.51 2.62
C VAL A 124 -10.99 -5.93 3.65
N ARG A 125 -11.00 -5.32 4.82
CA ARG A 125 -10.06 -5.59 5.89
C ARG A 125 -10.12 -7.02 6.39
N GLU A 126 -11.30 -7.50 6.73
CA GLU A 126 -11.49 -8.87 7.23
C GLU A 126 -11.15 -9.93 6.17
N TRP A 127 -11.44 -9.65 4.91
CA TRP A 127 -11.10 -10.56 3.83
C TRP A 127 -9.59 -10.82 3.74
N PHE A 128 -8.77 -9.76 3.89
CA PHE A 128 -7.32 -9.89 3.91
C PHE A 128 -6.77 -10.43 5.24
N GLY A 129 -7.59 -10.53 6.29
CA GLY A 129 -7.09 -10.75 7.64
C GLY A 129 -6.17 -9.62 8.08
N ALA A 130 -6.33 -8.45 7.46
CA ALA A 130 -5.53 -7.28 7.78
C ALA A 130 -6.00 -6.76 9.15
N GLU A 131 -5.34 -7.24 10.17
CA GLU A 131 -5.57 -6.77 11.53
C GLU A 131 -5.29 -5.26 11.66
N ASN A 132 -5.68 -4.72 12.76
CA ASN A 132 -5.90 -3.30 13.01
C ASN A 132 -4.72 -2.36 12.67
N ALA A 133 -3.50 -2.86 12.55
CA ALA A 133 -2.30 -2.04 12.32
C ALA A 133 -2.04 -1.71 10.83
N ALA A 134 -2.71 -2.38 9.90
CA ALA A 134 -2.46 -2.12 8.49
C ALA A 134 -3.38 -1.01 7.99
N ASN A 135 -2.82 0.14 7.62
CA ASN A 135 -3.53 1.09 6.79
C ASN A 135 -3.60 0.54 5.37
N ILE A 136 -4.80 0.19 4.89
CA ILE A 136 -5.00 -0.27 3.52
C ILE A 136 -5.18 0.96 2.64
N GLN A 137 -4.19 1.24 1.79
CA GLN A 137 -4.22 2.39 0.86
C GLN A 137 -4.84 2.01 -0.47
N ASN A 138 -4.57 0.81 -0.94
CA ASN A 138 -5.15 0.26 -2.16
C ASN A 138 -5.27 -1.26 -2.09
N VAL A 139 -6.17 -1.78 -2.92
CA VAL A 139 -6.25 -3.20 -3.28
C VAL A 139 -5.62 -3.37 -4.65
N CYS A 140 -4.65 -4.26 -4.75
CA CYS A 140 -4.00 -4.65 -5.99
C CYS A 140 -4.63 -5.95 -6.46
N ILE A 141 -5.05 -6.05 -7.71
CA ILE A 141 -5.70 -7.24 -8.24
C ILE A 141 -5.39 -7.45 -9.72
N LEU A 142 -5.27 -8.71 -10.10
CA LEU A 142 -5.38 -9.15 -11.49
C LEU A 142 -6.23 -10.41 -11.57
N PHE A 143 -6.85 -10.65 -12.72
CA PHE A 143 -7.59 -11.87 -13.01
C PHE A 143 -6.72 -12.78 -13.86
N ARG A 144 -6.73 -14.06 -13.58
CA ARG A 144 -5.96 -15.09 -14.29
C ARG A 144 -6.77 -16.38 -14.47
N ASN A 145 -6.39 -17.18 -15.46
CA ASN A 145 -6.98 -18.50 -15.63
C ASN A 145 -6.47 -19.50 -14.57
N ASP A 146 -7.12 -20.66 -14.52
CA ASP A 146 -6.74 -21.78 -13.65
C ASP A 146 -5.46 -22.51 -14.11
N GLU A 147 -5.02 -22.29 -15.35
CA GLU A 147 -3.82 -22.88 -15.93
C GLU A 147 -2.59 -21.95 -15.88
N ALA A 148 -2.59 -20.95 -14.98
CA ALA A 148 -1.57 -19.90 -14.91
C ALA A 148 -0.10 -20.38 -14.79
N LEU A 149 0.14 -21.62 -14.37
CA LEU A 149 1.49 -22.20 -14.31
C LEU A 149 1.93 -22.91 -15.60
N THR A 150 1.02 -23.18 -16.52
CA THR A 150 1.28 -23.99 -17.74
C THR A 150 0.89 -23.27 -19.03
N ASP A 151 -0.22 -22.55 -19.05
CA ASP A 151 -0.70 -21.72 -20.15
C ASP A 151 -1.32 -20.45 -19.57
N GLU A 152 -0.46 -19.51 -19.16
CA GLU A 152 -0.86 -18.28 -18.48
C GLU A 152 -1.70 -17.38 -19.39
N LYS A 153 -2.90 -17.04 -18.89
CA LYS A 153 -3.78 -15.99 -19.40
C LYS A 153 -4.16 -15.09 -18.24
N LYS A 154 -3.88 -13.80 -18.36
CA LYS A 154 -4.13 -12.86 -17.26
C LYS A 154 -4.39 -11.44 -17.75
N THR A 155 -4.94 -10.64 -16.86
CA THR A 155 -5.00 -9.19 -17.03
C THR A 155 -3.69 -8.53 -16.64
N SER A 156 -3.55 -7.24 -16.94
CA SER A 156 -2.62 -6.37 -16.24
C SER A 156 -3.02 -6.21 -14.77
N ASP A 157 -2.12 -5.60 -13.99
CA ASP A 157 -2.39 -5.23 -12.60
C ASP A 157 -3.35 -4.04 -12.54
N PHE A 158 -4.30 -4.10 -11.60
CA PHE A 158 -5.21 -3.02 -11.30
C PHE A 158 -5.07 -2.61 -9.84
N PHE A 159 -5.23 -1.31 -9.59
CA PHE A 159 -5.11 -0.73 -8.25
C PHE A 159 -6.38 0.04 -7.92
N ILE A 160 -7.06 -0.37 -6.85
CA ILE A 160 -8.31 0.23 -6.40
C ILE A 160 -8.03 0.95 -5.10
N THR A 161 -8.20 2.27 -5.08
CA THR A 161 -7.96 3.09 -3.89
C THR A 161 -8.90 2.70 -2.76
N VAL A 162 -8.36 2.57 -1.56
CA VAL A 162 -9.11 2.41 -0.31
C VAL A 162 -9.09 3.75 0.43
N THR A 163 -10.26 4.25 0.81
CA THR A 163 -10.42 5.53 1.51
C THR A 163 -11.10 5.32 2.85
N GLY A 164 -10.86 6.24 3.79
CA GLY A 164 -11.51 6.23 5.10
C GLY A 164 -11.18 5.00 5.94
N ASP A 165 -10.09 4.31 5.61
CA ASP A 165 -9.54 3.31 6.50
C ASP A 165 -8.93 4.00 7.74
N LYS A 166 -8.70 3.24 8.82
CA LYS A 166 -8.10 3.80 10.03
C LYS A 166 -6.79 4.50 9.68
N THR A 167 -6.80 5.82 9.58
CA THR A 167 -5.58 6.61 9.48
C THR A 167 -5.03 6.79 10.88
N PHE A 168 -3.86 6.21 11.13
CA PHE A 168 -3.14 6.50 12.36
C PHE A 168 -2.67 7.95 12.33
N THR A 169 -3.05 8.72 13.35
CA THR A 169 -2.53 10.07 13.56
C THR A 169 -1.57 10.01 14.74
N PRO A 170 -0.26 10.16 14.52
CA PRO A 170 0.71 10.13 15.61
C PRO A 170 0.46 11.27 16.58
N ALA A 171 0.71 11.01 17.85
CA ALA A 171 0.82 12.06 18.86
C ALA A 171 2.16 12.82 18.69
N PRO A 172 2.29 14.05 19.23
CA PRO A 172 3.60 14.69 19.34
C PRO A 172 4.63 13.77 20.01
N VAL A 173 5.80 13.66 19.41
CA VAL A 173 6.84 12.76 19.93
C VAL A 173 7.35 13.24 21.28
N GLU A 174 7.31 12.39 22.29
CA GLU A 174 7.90 12.66 23.60
C GLU A 174 9.41 12.50 23.53
N ILE A 175 10.13 13.55 23.89
CA ILE A 175 11.60 13.50 24.03
C ILE A 175 11.95 13.11 25.46
N ALA A 176 12.58 11.96 25.62
CA ALA A 176 12.97 11.43 26.93
C ALA A 176 14.22 10.54 26.83
N ALA A 177 15.06 10.57 27.86
CA ALA A 177 16.26 9.73 27.92
C ALA A 177 15.86 8.25 27.93
N CYS A 178 16.50 7.46 27.07
CA CYS A 178 16.33 6.01 27.03
C CYS A 178 16.96 5.37 28.27
N PRO A 179 16.27 4.47 28.99
CA PRO A 179 16.79 3.84 30.20
C PRO A 179 17.90 2.81 29.94
N VAL A 180 18.15 2.46 28.67
CA VAL A 180 19.21 1.53 28.28
C VAL A 180 20.29 2.24 27.45
N GLU A 181 21.50 1.67 27.47
CA GLU A 181 22.66 2.28 26.80
C GLU A 181 22.88 1.77 25.38
N GLU A 182 22.30 0.64 25.02
CA GLU A 182 22.50 0.01 23.72
C GLU A 182 21.15 -0.19 23.02
N ALA A 183 21.16 -0.16 21.68
CA ALA A 183 20.00 -0.55 20.89
C ALA A 183 19.73 -2.04 21.04
N GLY A 184 18.46 -2.45 20.91
CA GLY A 184 18.03 -3.83 20.98
C GLY A 184 16.84 -4.03 21.91
N ILE A 185 16.68 -5.26 22.38
CA ILE A 185 15.58 -5.73 23.23
C ILE A 185 16.12 -6.02 24.61
N HIS A 186 15.61 -5.32 25.61
CA HIS A 186 16.12 -5.36 27.00
C HIS A 186 15.03 -5.80 27.97
N PRO A 187 14.91 -7.12 28.27
CA PRO A 187 13.99 -7.59 29.30
C PRO A 187 14.40 -7.10 30.71
N SER A 188 13.40 -6.81 31.52
CA SER A 188 13.63 -6.59 32.97
C SER A 188 14.11 -7.87 33.67
N ALA A 189 14.72 -7.73 34.83
CA ALA A 189 15.27 -8.87 35.58
C ALA A 189 14.20 -9.93 35.95
N ASP A 190 12.97 -9.51 36.12
CA ASP A 190 11.82 -10.39 36.42
C ASP A 190 11.07 -10.85 35.17
N GLY A 191 11.45 -10.34 33.97
CA GLY A 191 10.83 -10.67 32.70
C GLY A 191 9.44 -10.08 32.47
N THR A 192 8.93 -9.24 33.38
CA THR A 192 7.57 -8.70 33.26
C THR A 192 7.45 -7.45 32.41
N SER A 193 8.58 -6.90 31.99
CA SER A 193 8.64 -5.79 31.06
C SER A 193 9.83 -5.92 30.11
N VAL A 194 9.71 -5.26 28.93
CA VAL A 194 10.78 -5.24 27.93
C VAL A 194 10.93 -3.83 27.39
N THR A 195 12.15 -3.29 27.43
CA THR A 195 12.49 -2.04 26.77
C THR A 195 13.02 -2.34 25.37
N PHE A 196 12.37 -1.77 24.38
CA PHE A 196 12.79 -1.79 22.98
C PHE A 196 13.50 -0.48 22.69
N ALA A 197 14.71 -0.55 22.15
CA ALA A 197 15.50 0.60 21.76
C ALA A 197 15.99 0.41 20.31
N LEU A 198 15.41 1.16 19.38
CA LEU A 198 15.75 1.14 17.97
C LEU A 198 16.67 2.31 17.66
N TYR A 199 17.85 2.01 17.11
CA TYR A 199 18.76 3.05 16.65
C TYR A 199 18.28 3.63 15.33
N ASP A 200 18.10 4.94 15.30
CA ASP A 200 17.74 5.66 14.08
C ASP A 200 19.02 6.05 13.32
N LEU A 201 19.31 5.29 12.27
CA LEU A 201 20.53 5.43 11.45
C LEU A 201 20.51 6.60 10.47
N ASP A 202 19.49 7.45 10.51
CA ASP A 202 19.41 8.56 9.57
C ASP A 202 20.52 9.60 9.86
N THR A 203 21.58 9.50 9.09
CA THR A 203 22.80 10.31 9.25
C THR A 203 22.63 11.76 8.82
N ASP A 204 21.54 12.09 8.14
CA ASP A 204 21.31 13.41 7.54
C ASP A 204 20.34 14.30 8.36
N ASN A 205 20.12 13.99 9.64
CA ASN A 205 19.10 14.61 10.49
C ASN A 205 17.67 14.46 9.95
N ASN A 206 17.45 13.49 9.10
CA ASN A 206 16.17 13.20 8.49
C ASN A 206 15.47 12.07 9.26
N TYR A 207 15.27 12.31 10.54
CA TYR A 207 14.60 11.34 11.42
C TYR A 207 13.22 11.05 10.90
N LYS A 208 12.75 9.80 11.13
CA LYS A 208 11.33 9.52 10.98
C LYS A 208 10.53 10.43 11.91
N ASP A 209 9.34 10.81 11.49
CA ASP A 209 8.51 11.73 12.28
C ASP A 209 7.96 11.06 13.52
N TYR A 210 7.75 9.73 13.47
CA TYR A 210 7.33 8.92 14.60
C TYR A 210 7.74 7.45 14.43
N ALA A 211 7.76 6.74 15.55
CA ALA A 211 7.89 5.29 15.58
C ALA A 211 6.87 4.69 16.56
N CYS A 212 6.37 3.51 16.27
CA CYS A 212 5.47 2.74 17.14
C CYS A 212 5.92 1.30 17.23
N LEU A 213 5.60 0.64 18.34
CA LEU A 213 5.70 -0.80 18.47
C LEU A 213 4.35 -1.44 18.16
N ILE A 214 4.37 -2.51 17.37
CA ILE A 214 3.23 -3.38 17.11
C ILE A 214 3.65 -4.82 17.34
N GLY A 215 2.80 -5.62 17.93
CA GLY A 215 3.13 -7.02 18.25
C GLY A 215 2.02 -7.75 19.00
N ASP A 216 2.30 -8.97 19.42
CA ASP A 216 1.35 -9.82 20.15
C ASP A 216 0.90 -9.21 21.49
N PHE A 217 1.64 -8.26 22.03
CA PHE A 217 1.32 -7.57 23.28
C PHE A 217 0.26 -6.47 23.12
N ASN A 218 -0.07 -6.08 21.89
CA ASN A 218 -1.08 -5.06 21.59
C ASN A 218 -1.94 -5.43 20.36
N ASP A 219 -2.12 -6.74 20.14
CA ASP A 219 -2.91 -7.28 19.02
C ASP A 219 -2.50 -6.70 17.65
N TRP A 220 -1.22 -6.38 17.49
CA TRP A 220 -0.64 -5.75 16.31
C TRP A 220 -1.30 -4.42 15.93
N GLU A 221 -1.91 -3.75 16.91
CA GLU A 221 -2.61 -2.49 16.71
C GLU A 221 -1.65 -1.30 16.67
N LEU A 222 -1.78 -0.45 15.64
CA LEU A 222 -1.07 0.81 15.57
C LEU A 222 -1.83 1.86 16.39
N SER A 223 -1.27 2.23 17.53
CA SER A 223 -1.89 3.19 18.46
C SER A 223 -0.88 4.14 19.07
N THR A 224 -1.35 5.30 19.52
CA THR A 224 -0.52 6.29 20.22
C THR A 224 -0.06 5.82 21.60
N GLU A 225 -0.71 4.82 22.17
CA GLU A 225 -0.31 4.20 23.44
C GLU A 225 1.06 3.52 23.32
N TYR A 226 1.33 2.90 22.15
CA TYR A 226 2.59 2.23 21.85
C TYR A 226 3.52 3.06 20.97
N GLN A 227 3.26 4.37 20.89
CA GLN A 227 4.16 5.27 20.21
C GLN A 227 5.45 5.44 21.00
N MET A 228 6.57 5.26 20.33
CA MET A 228 7.89 5.31 20.93
C MET A 228 8.31 6.73 21.26
N LYS A 229 9.07 6.88 22.33
CA LYS A 229 9.74 8.12 22.71
C LYS A 229 11.05 8.26 21.96
N ARG A 230 11.55 9.49 21.89
CA ARG A 230 12.83 9.80 21.24
C ARG A 230 13.87 10.20 22.27
N ASP A 231 15.04 9.54 22.23
CA ASP A 231 16.26 9.99 22.88
C ASP A 231 17.17 10.64 21.81
N ASN A 232 17.29 11.96 21.83
CA ASN A 232 18.07 12.68 20.85
C ASN A 232 19.58 12.52 21.05
N ASP A 233 20.03 12.29 22.28
CA ASP A 233 21.45 12.15 22.61
C ASP A 233 22.00 10.79 22.15
N LYS A 234 21.20 9.73 22.33
CA LYS A 234 21.55 8.37 21.91
C LYS A 234 21.08 8.03 20.50
N HIS A 235 20.26 8.91 19.87
CA HIS A 235 19.59 8.65 18.60
C HIS A 235 18.71 7.40 18.62
N PHE A 236 17.98 7.18 19.75
CA PHE A 236 17.10 6.05 19.90
C PHE A 236 15.64 6.45 19.82
N TRP A 237 14.86 5.59 19.15
CA TRP A 237 13.44 5.41 19.41
C TRP A 237 13.30 4.34 20.47
N TRP A 238 12.55 4.59 21.53
CA TRP A 238 12.42 3.60 22.62
C TRP A 238 11.04 3.58 23.24
N TYR A 239 10.68 2.39 23.71
CA TYR A 239 9.44 2.17 24.46
C TYR A 239 9.61 0.98 25.40
N THR A 240 8.96 1.02 26.57
CA THR A 240 8.94 -0.10 27.51
C THR A 240 7.54 -0.69 27.56
N VAL A 241 7.39 -1.90 27.06
CA VAL A 241 6.18 -2.71 27.20
C VAL A 241 6.17 -3.34 28.58
N THR A 242 5.06 -3.26 29.30
CA THR A 242 4.85 -3.85 30.62
C THR A 242 3.76 -4.92 30.56
N GLY A 243 3.71 -5.80 31.57
CA GLY A 243 2.72 -6.88 31.59
C GLY A 243 3.05 -8.06 30.69
N ILE A 244 4.32 -8.19 30.29
CA ILE A 244 4.82 -9.33 29.54
C ILE A 244 4.78 -10.60 30.42
N ASP A 245 4.29 -11.70 29.84
CA ASP A 245 4.39 -13.03 30.48
C ASP A 245 5.71 -13.69 30.03
N PRO A 246 6.69 -13.86 30.95
CA PRO A 246 8.01 -14.39 30.58
C PRO A 246 7.98 -15.84 30.09
N ALA A 247 6.84 -16.53 30.19
CA ALA A 247 6.66 -17.89 29.70
C ALA A 247 6.17 -17.95 28.25
N LYS A 248 5.87 -16.79 27.61
CA LYS A 248 5.38 -16.70 26.24
C LYS A 248 6.41 -16.10 25.30
N GLU A 249 6.34 -16.51 24.05
CA GLU A 249 7.02 -15.82 22.94
C GLU A 249 6.12 -14.73 22.39
N TYR A 250 6.70 -13.61 22.01
CA TYR A 250 5.99 -12.45 21.43
C TYR A 250 6.66 -12.04 20.12
N GLY A 251 5.89 -12.05 19.04
CA GLY A 251 6.29 -11.42 17.80
C GLY A 251 6.11 -9.90 17.89
N PHE A 252 6.96 -9.15 17.21
CA PHE A 252 6.83 -7.70 17.15
C PHE A 252 7.45 -7.11 15.87
N GLN A 253 7.10 -5.88 15.59
CA GLN A 253 7.71 -5.05 14.55
C GLN A 253 7.76 -3.59 15.01
N TYR A 254 8.69 -2.84 14.42
CA TYR A 254 8.68 -1.40 14.48
C TYR A 254 7.92 -0.85 13.26
N TYR A 255 7.01 0.06 13.52
CA TYR A 255 6.31 0.82 12.49
C TYR A 255 6.78 2.26 12.55
N MET A 256 7.41 2.73 11.49
CA MET A 256 7.99 4.07 11.45
C MET A 256 7.35 4.85 10.31
N GLY A 257 7.07 6.13 10.54
CA GLY A 257 6.45 6.98 9.54
C GLY A 257 7.13 8.33 9.38
N SER A 258 7.00 8.87 8.19
CA SER A 258 7.46 10.19 7.81
C SER A 258 6.51 10.76 6.76
N GLU A 259 6.19 12.05 6.87
CA GLU A 259 5.42 12.74 5.83
C GLU A 259 6.14 12.72 4.48
N LYS A 260 7.48 12.75 4.52
CA LYS A 260 8.31 12.81 3.32
C LYS A 260 8.51 11.42 2.67
N ASP A 261 8.80 10.40 3.48
CA ASP A 261 9.31 9.11 2.98
C ASP A 261 8.28 7.98 3.15
N GLY A 262 7.06 8.32 3.59
CA GLY A 262 6.01 7.34 3.85
C GLY A 262 6.30 6.46 5.07
N ASN A 263 5.63 5.32 5.14
CA ASN A 263 5.70 4.41 6.28
C ASN A 263 6.52 3.17 5.94
N VAL A 264 7.25 2.65 6.93
CA VAL A 264 8.02 1.42 6.82
C VAL A 264 7.79 0.53 8.04
N ARG A 265 7.75 -0.78 7.82
CA ARG A 265 7.78 -1.79 8.89
C ARG A 265 9.15 -2.45 8.90
N ILE A 266 9.72 -2.58 10.09
CA ILE A 266 10.99 -3.23 10.29
C ILE A 266 10.72 -4.40 11.25
N GLY A 267 10.91 -5.63 10.78
CA GLY A 267 10.98 -6.82 11.63
C GLY A 267 12.43 -7.04 12.07
N ASP A 268 12.61 -7.67 13.21
CA ASP A 268 13.92 -8.09 13.69
C ASP A 268 14.24 -9.50 13.17
#